data_b864c03a75b8e0dc29b451766b29a118
#
_entry.id   b864c03a75b8e0dc29b451766b29a118
#
_cell.length_a   1.000
_cell.length_b   1.000
_cell.length_c   1.000
_cell.angle_alpha   90.00
_cell.angle_beta   90.00
_cell.angle_gamma   90.00
#
_symmetry.space_group_name_H-M   'P 1'
#
loop_
_entity.id
_entity.type
_entity.pdbx_description
1 polymer ?
#
loop_
_entity_poly.entity_id
_entity_poly.type
_entity_poly.pdbx_seq_one_letter_code
_entity_poly.pdbx_strand_id
1 'polypeptide(L)'
;MRSMTKGRPHTKIKTTTGGINMTNTYNDVPEVERETADGIRTVSLLTDALTGRKVFLFGNIDESLVFSFTMQMLNLMEDEQSEINIYINSPGGEVNAGLAIYDLIQSCRAPINMYCVGMAASMGAVIFAGGQKGRRFILPHSKVMIHEPLIPLGVGGSVSSVKNTADLMMQTRQELNEILAKHTGKNIEEVNRATEYNNYMDAKEAVAFGICDWVTDDLM
;
A
#
# COMPACT_ATOMS: atom_id res chain seq x y z
N MET A 1 35.92 -14.29 -22.20
CA MET A 1 34.87 -14.96 -21.41
C MET A 1 33.56 -14.20 -21.65
N ARG A 2 32.61 -14.78 -22.39
CA ARG A 2 31.32 -14.18 -22.69
C ARG A 2 30.38 -14.49 -21.52
N SER A 3 29.86 -13.45 -20.86
CA SER A 3 28.81 -13.55 -19.87
C SER A 3 27.52 -14.06 -20.54
N MET A 4 27.08 -15.26 -20.19
CA MET A 4 25.75 -15.75 -20.56
C MET A 4 24.71 -15.08 -19.66
N THR A 5 24.02 -14.09 -20.18
CA THR A 5 22.77 -13.61 -19.59
C THR A 5 21.74 -14.75 -19.66
N LYS A 6 21.39 -15.32 -18.50
CA LYS A 6 20.26 -16.26 -18.39
C LYS A 6 18.99 -15.51 -18.77
N GLY A 7 18.45 -15.78 -19.95
CA GLY A 7 17.17 -15.28 -20.41
C GLY A 7 16.07 -15.68 -19.42
N ARG A 8 15.16 -14.74 -19.12
CA ARG A 8 13.95 -15.02 -18.34
C ARG A 8 13.15 -16.12 -19.05
N PRO A 9 12.57 -17.10 -18.31
CA PRO A 9 11.75 -18.14 -18.91
C PRO A 9 10.55 -17.51 -19.63
N HIS A 10 10.27 -17.98 -20.85
CA HIS A 10 9.15 -17.51 -21.67
C HIS A 10 7.83 -17.85 -20.98
N THR A 11 7.09 -16.83 -20.53
CA THR A 11 5.74 -16.98 -19.93
C THR A 11 4.71 -17.03 -21.05
N LYS A 12 3.97 -18.13 -21.16
CA LYS A 12 2.78 -18.21 -22.03
C LYS A 12 1.56 -17.88 -21.18
N ILE A 13 0.84 -16.80 -21.50
CA ILE A 13 -0.41 -16.42 -20.85
C ILE A 13 -1.55 -17.17 -21.57
N LYS A 14 -2.28 -18.01 -20.85
CA LYS A 14 -3.56 -18.56 -21.30
C LYS A 14 -4.69 -17.77 -20.64
N THR A 15 -5.47 -17.06 -21.45
CA THR A 15 -6.75 -16.49 -21.00
C THR A 15 -7.82 -17.56 -21.13
N THR A 16 -8.27 -18.11 -20.01
CA THR A 16 -9.52 -18.87 -19.96
C THR A 16 -10.67 -17.87 -19.96
N THR A 17 -11.41 -17.79 -21.06
CA THR A 17 -12.67 -17.03 -21.17
C THR A 17 -13.77 -17.76 -20.41
N GLY A 18 -13.83 -17.59 -19.10
CA GLY A 18 -15.00 -17.85 -18.28
C GLY A 18 -15.93 -16.64 -18.35
N GLY A 19 -17.24 -16.83 -18.45
CA GLY A 19 -18.22 -15.76 -18.62
C GLY A 19 -18.11 -14.72 -17.50
N ILE A 20 -18.07 -13.44 -17.91
CA ILE A 20 -17.91 -12.26 -17.03
C ILE A 20 -19.15 -12.15 -16.13
N ASN A 21 -19.01 -12.51 -14.88
CA ASN A 21 -20.00 -12.21 -13.86
C ASN A 21 -19.58 -10.92 -13.15
N MET A 22 -20.26 -9.82 -13.42
CA MET A 22 -19.88 -8.43 -13.09
C MET A 22 -19.90 -8.08 -11.58
N THR A 23 -19.91 -9.04 -10.67
CA THR A 23 -20.06 -8.80 -9.23
C THR A 23 -18.79 -8.96 -8.40
N ASN A 24 -17.65 -9.35 -8.99
CA ASN A 24 -16.41 -9.44 -8.22
C ASN A 24 -15.16 -9.27 -9.10
N THR A 25 -14.71 -8.06 -9.28
CA THR A 25 -13.63 -7.66 -10.20
C THR A 25 -12.26 -8.30 -9.89
N TYR A 26 -12.08 -8.89 -8.72
CA TYR A 26 -10.82 -9.52 -8.30
C TYR A 26 -10.77 -11.04 -8.49
N ASN A 27 -11.90 -11.69 -8.85
CA ASN A 27 -11.96 -13.15 -9.04
C ASN A 27 -11.58 -13.62 -10.46
N ASP A 28 -11.41 -12.69 -11.41
CA ASP A 28 -11.02 -13.00 -12.80
C ASP A 28 -9.53 -12.76 -13.06
N VAL A 29 -8.67 -13.04 -12.08
CA VAL A 29 -7.21 -12.95 -12.29
C VAL A 29 -6.78 -14.12 -13.17
N PRO A 30 -6.18 -13.86 -14.34
CA PRO A 30 -5.79 -14.92 -15.27
C PRO A 30 -4.74 -15.84 -14.66
N GLU A 31 -4.71 -17.07 -15.18
CA GLU A 31 -3.67 -18.04 -14.87
C GLU A 31 -2.50 -17.92 -15.84
N VAL A 32 -1.31 -18.27 -15.38
CA VAL A 32 -0.09 -18.32 -16.17
C VAL A 32 0.56 -19.70 -16.07
N GLU A 33 1.12 -20.17 -17.16
CA GLU A 33 1.91 -21.38 -17.19
C GLU A 33 3.38 -21.04 -16.88
N ARG A 34 3.95 -21.74 -15.90
CA ARG A 34 5.37 -21.65 -15.53
C ARG A 34 6.07 -22.97 -15.81
N GLU A 35 7.17 -22.91 -16.51
CA GLU A 35 8.06 -24.06 -16.66
C GLU A 35 8.92 -24.21 -15.39
N THR A 36 8.83 -25.39 -14.77
CA THR A 36 9.59 -25.75 -13.57
C THR A 36 10.45 -26.99 -13.86
N ALA A 37 11.36 -27.34 -12.95
CA ALA A 37 12.16 -28.56 -13.07
C ALA A 37 11.31 -29.84 -13.20
N ASP A 38 10.09 -29.82 -12.62
CA ASP A 38 9.15 -30.96 -12.61
C ASP A 38 8.11 -30.91 -13.74
N GLY A 39 8.23 -29.95 -14.67
CA GLY A 39 7.31 -29.75 -15.79
C GLY A 39 6.57 -28.42 -15.76
N ILE A 40 5.47 -28.31 -16.52
CA ILE A 40 4.65 -27.09 -16.59
C ILE A 40 3.63 -27.09 -15.46
N ARG A 41 3.57 -25.99 -14.70
CA ARG A 41 2.55 -25.73 -13.67
C ARG A 41 1.72 -24.50 -14.03
N THR A 42 0.41 -24.61 -13.87
CA THR A 42 -0.52 -23.49 -13.99
C THR A 42 -0.71 -22.86 -12.59
N VAL A 43 -0.49 -21.56 -12.49
CA VAL A 43 -0.67 -20.80 -11.24
C VAL A 43 -1.45 -19.52 -11.53
N SER A 44 -2.20 -19.00 -10.54
CA SER A 44 -2.84 -17.70 -10.69
C SER A 44 -1.78 -16.60 -10.83
N LEU A 45 -2.12 -15.53 -11.56
CA LEU A 45 -1.21 -14.39 -11.71
C LEU A 45 -0.87 -13.73 -10.36
N LEU A 46 -1.78 -13.79 -9.38
CA LEU A 46 -1.52 -13.33 -8.00
C LEU A 46 -0.48 -14.20 -7.29
N THR A 47 -0.59 -15.53 -7.42
CA THR A 47 0.42 -16.46 -6.87
C THR A 47 1.79 -16.23 -7.54
N ASP A 48 1.79 -16.03 -8.84
CA ASP A 48 3.01 -15.73 -9.58
C ASP A 48 3.63 -14.40 -9.16
N ALA A 49 2.80 -13.36 -8.97
CA ALA A 49 3.25 -12.07 -8.48
C ALA A 49 3.86 -12.19 -7.06
N LEU A 50 3.21 -12.93 -6.15
CA LEU A 50 3.72 -13.17 -4.80
C LEU A 50 5.06 -13.94 -4.84
N THR A 51 5.20 -14.94 -5.72
CA THR A 51 6.47 -15.64 -5.96
C THR A 51 7.55 -14.67 -6.44
N GLY A 52 7.18 -13.66 -7.24
CA GLY A 52 8.02 -12.54 -7.65
C GLY A 52 8.17 -11.44 -6.58
N ARG A 53 7.75 -11.70 -5.34
CA ARG A 53 7.81 -10.79 -4.18
C ARG A 53 7.07 -9.46 -4.42
N LYS A 54 5.94 -9.52 -5.14
CA LYS A 54 5.05 -8.39 -5.44
C LYS A 54 3.77 -8.51 -4.62
N VAL A 55 3.43 -7.47 -3.89
CA VAL A 55 2.24 -7.39 -3.04
C VAL A 55 1.39 -6.19 -3.47
N PHE A 56 0.07 -6.36 -3.46
CA PHE A 56 -0.87 -5.31 -3.88
C PHE A 56 -1.73 -4.85 -2.71
N LEU A 57 -1.69 -3.55 -2.44
CA LEU A 57 -2.50 -2.86 -1.44
C LEU A 57 -3.52 -2.00 -2.19
N PHE A 58 -4.55 -2.67 -2.73
CA PHE A 58 -5.55 -2.09 -3.61
C PHE A 58 -6.94 -2.06 -2.95
N GLY A 59 -7.68 -0.98 -3.17
CA GLY A 59 -9.03 -0.81 -2.65
C GLY A 59 -9.07 -0.29 -1.21
N ASN A 60 -10.20 -0.51 -0.53
CA ASN A 60 -10.39 -0.07 0.85
C ASN A 60 -9.51 -0.84 1.81
N ILE A 61 -8.95 -0.12 2.79
CA ILE A 61 -8.18 -0.71 3.88
C ILE A 61 -9.17 -1.14 4.96
N ASP A 62 -9.43 -2.44 5.01
CA ASP A 62 -10.35 -3.09 5.91
C ASP A 62 -9.73 -4.37 6.50
N GLU A 63 -10.47 -5.06 7.36
CA GLU A 63 -10.04 -6.30 8.01
C GLU A 63 -9.63 -7.38 7.00
N SER A 64 -10.34 -7.51 5.88
CA SER A 64 -10.05 -8.50 4.84
C SER A 64 -8.71 -8.22 4.16
N LEU A 65 -8.47 -6.95 3.80
CA LEU A 65 -7.20 -6.54 3.20
C LEU A 65 -6.03 -6.74 4.17
N VAL A 66 -6.20 -6.36 5.45
CA VAL A 66 -5.19 -6.57 6.50
C VAL A 66 -4.83 -8.04 6.64
N PHE A 67 -5.83 -8.94 6.71
CA PHE A 67 -5.59 -10.37 6.83
C PHE A 67 -4.77 -10.88 5.63
N SER A 68 -5.22 -10.58 4.42
CA SER A 68 -4.54 -11.00 3.19
C SER A 68 -3.11 -10.45 3.10
N PHE A 69 -2.93 -9.17 3.39
CA PHE A 69 -1.63 -8.50 3.37
C PHE A 69 -0.68 -9.10 4.41
N THR A 70 -1.18 -9.34 5.62
CA THR A 70 -0.39 -9.93 6.71
C THR A 70 0.13 -11.32 6.33
N MET A 71 -0.73 -12.18 5.79
CA MET A 71 -0.33 -13.53 5.35
C MET A 71 0.76 -13.49 4.27
N GLN A 72 0.62 -12.58 3.30
CA GLN A 72 1.62 -12.41 2.24
C GLN A 72 2.95 -11.90 2.81
N MET A 73 2.90 -10.86 3.65
CA MET A 73 4.11 -10.27 4.23
C MET A 73 4.85 -11.25 5.14
N LEU A 74 4.16 -11.97 6.01
CA LEU A 74 4.80 -12.96 6.90
C LEU A 74 5.55 -14.03 6.09
N ASN A 75 4.96 -14.49 4.98
CA ASN A 75 5.64 -15.45 4.08
C ASN A 75 6.88 -14.81 3.41
N LEU A 76 6.79 -13.56 2.95
CA LEU A 76 7.91 -12.90 2.28
C LEU A 76 9.02 -12.46 3.24
N MET A 77 8.68 -12.17 4.50
CA MET A 77 9.64 -11.73 5.51
C MET A 77 10.59 -12.83 5.97
N GLU A 78 10.34 -14.10 5.63
CA GLU A 78 11.27 -15.21 5.89
C GLU A 78 12.61 -15.04 5.15
N ASP A 79 12.62 -14.35 3.99
CA ASP A 79 13.83 -13.96 3.27
C ASP A 79 14.09 -12.45 3.48
N GLU A 80 15.00 -12.14 4.38
CA GLU A 80 15.38 -10.77 4.73
C GLU A 80 16.30 -10.09 3.69
N GLN A 81 16.82 -10.83 2.69
CA GLN A 81 17.80 -10.31 1.74
C GLN A 81 17.18 -9.82 0.43
N SER A 82 16.09 -10.43 0.02
CA SER A 82 15.44 -10.13 -1.25
C SER A 82 14.43 -9.00 -1.10
N GLU A 83 14.37 -8.10 -2.09
CA GLU A 83 13.46 -6.95 -2.09
C GLU A 83 11.99 -7.37 -2.20
N ILE A 84 11.12 -6.67 -1.49
CA ILE A 84 9.66 -6.77 -1.61
C ILE A 84 9.15 -5.52 -2.33
N ASN A 85 8.28 -5.68 -3.30
CA ASN A 85 7.67 -4.58 -4.04
C ASN A 85 6.18 -4.48 -3.69
N ILE A 86 5.78 -3.38 -3.05
CA ILE A 86 4.39 -3.12 -2.66
C ILE A 86 3.80 -2.07 -3.60
N TYR A 87 2.72 -2.41 -4.28
CA TYR A 87 1.97 -1.52 -5.16
C TYR A 87 0.72 -1.04 -4.44
N ILE A 88 0.51 0.29 -4.40
CA ILE A 88 -0.56 0.92 -3.65
C ILE A 88 -1.51 1.63 -4.61
N ASN A 89 -2.81 1.31 -4.51
CA ASN A 89 -3.91 2.04 -5.11
C ASN A 89 -5.13 1.98 -4.18
N SER A 90 -5.16 2.88 -3.19
CA SER A 90 -6.13 2.84 -2.11
C SER A 90 -6.68 4.23 -1.77
N PRO A 91 -8.00 4.35 -1.59
CA PRO A 91 -8.62 5.56 -1.04
C PRO A 91 -8.43 5.70 0.49
N GLY A 92 -7.80 4.73 1.14
CA GLY A 92 -7.72 4.61 2.59
C GLY A 92 -8.78 3.65 3.16
N GLY A 93 -9.14 3.83 4.41
CA GLY A 93 -10.11 2.99 5.11
C GLY A 93 -9.98 3.07 6.63
N GLU A 94 -10.15 1.96 7.32
CA GLU A 94 -10.15 1.90 8.77
C GLU A 94 -8.76 2.19 9.36
N VAL A 95 -8.72 3.04 10.38
CA VAL A 95 -7.46 3.47 11.01
C VAL A 95 -6.70 2.29 11.61
N ASN A 96 -7.38 1.45 12.41
CA ASN A 96 -6.72 0.31 13.05
C ASN A 96 -6.20 -0.70 12.03
N ALA A 97 -6.95 -0.94 10.96
CA ALA A 97 -6.52 -1.77 9.84
C ALA A 97 -5.27 -1.20 9.17
N GLY A 98 -5.25 0.10 8.92
CA GLY A 98 -4.10 0.78 8.33
C GLY A 98 -2.87 0.80 9.23
N LEU A 99 -3.03 1.02 10.54
CA LEU A 99 -1.93 0.95 11.50
C LEU A 99 -1.33 -0.45 11.60
N ALA A 100 -2.14 -1.51 11.54
CA ALA A 100 -1.64 -2.88 11.51
C ALA A 100 -0.75 -3.15 10.29
N ILE A 101 -1.14 -2.65 9.10
CA ILE A 101 -0.31 -2.72 7.88
C ILE A 101 0.97 -1.90 8.05
N TYR A 102 0.87 -0.69 8.59
CA TYR A 102 2.02 0.18 8.84
C TYR A 102 3.03 -0.51 9.76
N ASP A 103 2.61 -1.02 10.91
CA ASP A 103 3.49 -1.69 11.87
C ASP A 103 4.16 -2.92 11.27
N LEU A 104 3.44 -3.70 10.46
CA LEU A 104 4.00 -4.85 9.77
C LEU A 104 5.11 -4.44 8.80
N ILE A 105 4.91 -3.35 8.04
CA ILE A 105 5.95 -2.79 7.16
C ILE A 105 7.15 -2.29 7.97
N GLN A 106 6.92 -1.60 9.11
CA GLN A 106 8.00 -1.12 9.98
C GLN A 106 8.82 -2.26 10.61
N SER A 107 8.19 -3.41 10.87
CA SER A 107 8.84 -4.59 11.44
C SER A 107 9.66 -5.39 10.42
N CYS A 108 9.46 -5.17 9.13
CA CYS A 108 10.11 -5.92 8.05
C CYS A 108 11.58 -5.51 7.92
N ARG A 109 12.48 -6.50 7.91
CA ARG A 109 13.92 -6.28 7.73
C ARG A 109 14.35 -6.32 6.26
N ALA A 110 13.56 -6.99 5.41
CA ALA A 110 13.81 -7.00 3.97
C ALA A 110 13.67 -5.59 3.38
N PRO A 111 14.43 -5.24 2.32
CA PRO A 111 14.22 -3.99 1.61
C PRO A 111 12.83 -3.96 0.98
N ILE A 112 12.06 -2.88 1.23
CA ILE A 112 10.72 -2.70 0.67
C ILE A 112 10.72 -1.49 -0.27
N ASN A 113 10.37 -1.72 -1.53
CA ASN A 113 10.02 -0.67 -2.48
C ASN A 113 8.51 -0.47 -2.49
N MET A 114 8.04 0.77 -2.40
CA MET A 114 6.61 1.09 -2.43
C MET A 114 6.30 1.97 -3.63
N TYR A 115 5.29 1.58 -4.40
CA TYR A 115 4.87 2.27 -5.62
C TYR A 115 3.42 2.73 -5.51
N CYS A 116 3.19 4.04 -5.55
CA CYS A 116 1.83 4.58 -5.67
C CYS A 116 1.40 4.53 -7.13
N VAL A 117 0.36 3.72 -7.42
CA VAL A 117 -0.20 3.48 -8.76
C VAL A 117 -1.65 3.93 -8.78
N GLY A 118 -1.91 5.16 -9.16
CA GLY A 118 -3.23 5.79 -9.16
C GLY A 118 -3.47 6.65 -7.92
N MET A 119 -3.63 6.06 -6.74
CA MET A 119 -3.93 6.83 -5.53
C MET A 119 -3.35 6.22 -4.26
N ALA A 120 -2.87 7.07 -3.36
CA ALA A 120 -2.63 6.74 -1.96
C ALA A 120 -3.31 7.82 -1.10
N ALA A 121 -4.50 7.54 -0.57
CA ALA A 121 -5.27 8.53 0.16
C ALA A 121 -5.54 8.09 1.61
N SER A 122 -5.69 9.07 2.54
CA SER A 122 -6.02 8.83 3.94
C SER A 122 -5.04 7.82 4.57
N MET A 123 -5.50 6.72 5.15
CA MET A 123 -4.63 5.66 5.67
C MET A 123 -3.67 5.09 4.61
N GLY A 124 -4.06 5.06 3.32
CA GLY A 124 -3.16 4.69 2.21
C GLY A 124 -1.97 5.63 2.09
N ALA A 125 -2.15 6.93 2.33
CA ALA A 125 -1.06 7.92 2.35
C ALA A 125 -0.14 7.74 3.58
N VAL A 126 -0.71 7.44 4.74
CA VAL A 126 0.06 7.16 5.97
C VAL A 126 0.96 5.94 5.79
N ILE A 127 0.40 4.85 5.24
CA ILE A 127 1.16 3.63 4.94
C ILE A 127 2.26 3.93 3.90
N PHE A 128 1.93 4.66 2.83
CA PHE A 128 2.89 5.00 1.78
C PHE A 128 4.04 5.87 2.32
N ALA A 129 3.72 6.89 3.12
CA ALA A 129 4.73 7.72 3.79
C ALA A 129 5.64 6.88 4.70
N GLY A 130 5.06 5.84 5.37
CA GLY A 130 5.77 4.89 6.23
C GLY A 130 6.77 3.98 5.52
N GLY A 131 6.85 3.99 4.19
CA GLY A 131 7.85 3.25 3.44
C GLY A 131 9.29 3.66 3.77
N GLN A 132 10.24 2.79 3.45
CA GLN A 132 11.67 3.05 3.65
C GLN A 132 12.12 4.25 2.82
N LYS A 133 12.83 5.18 3.43
CA LYS A 133 13.32 6.40 2.77
C LYS A 133 14.23 6.04 1.58
N GLY A 134 14.01 6.71 0.45
CA GLY A 134 14.69 6.43 -0.82
C GLY A 134 14.04 5.31 -1.64
N ARG A 135 13.00 4.64 -1.11
CA ARG A 135 12.31 3.49 -1.71
C ARG A 135 10.80 3.70 -1.90
N ARG A 136 10.35 4.96 -1.86
CA ARG A 136 8.94 5.35 -2.05
C ARG A 136 8.80 6.06 -3.40
N PHE A 137 8.12 5.42 -4.33
CA PHE A 137 7.97 5.84 -5.72
C PHE A 137 6.52 6.16 -6.05
N ILE A 138 6.28 7.20 -6.83
CA ILE A 138 4.95 7.59 -7.30
C ILE A 138 4.92 7.72 -8.81
N LEU A 139 3.90 7.18 -9.48
CA LEU A 139 3.70 7.37 -10.91
C LEU A 139 3.26 8.81 -11.22
N PRO A 140 3.58 9.37 -12.42
CA PRO A 140 3.40 10.80 -12.73
C PRO A 140 1.96 11.32 -12.59
N HIS A 141 0.97 10.45 -12.84
CA HIS A 141 -0.45 10.81 -12.76
C HIS A 141 -1.13 10.37 -11.47
N SER A 142 -0.39 9.71 -10.58
CA SER A 142 -0.91 9.29 -9.28
C SER A 142 -1.10 10.48 -8.35
N LYS A 143 -2.00 10.30 -7.39
CA LYS A 143 -2.36 11.30 -6.40
C LYS A 143 -2.13 10.79 -4.98
N VAL A 144 -1.75 11.68 -4.11
CA VAL A 144 -1.76 11.46 -2.67
C VAL A 144 -2.80 12.38 -2.04
N MET A 145 -3.50 11.91 -1.00
CA MET A 145 -4.37 12.77 -0.21
C MET A 145 -4.17 12.47 1.27
N ILE A 146 -3.93 13.51 2.05
CA ILE A 146 -3.88 13.45 3.51
C ILE A 146 -4.99 14.30 4.10
N HIS A 147 -5.54 13.86 5.22
CA HIS A 147 -6.54 14.56 6.00
C HIS A 147 -6.58 14.01 7.42
N GLU A 148 -7.27 14.72 8.32
CA GLU A 148 -7.55 14.21 9.67
C GLU A 148 -8.55 13.04 9.65
N PRO A 149 -8.57 12.17 10.68
CA PRO A 149 -9.50 11.05 10.75
C PRO A 149 -10.94 11.53 10.80
N LEU A 150 -11.84 10.80 10.13
CA LEU A 150 -13.26 11.11 10.02
C LEU A 150 -14.11 10.12 10.82
N ILE A 151 -15.26 10.59 11.31
CA ILE A 151 -16.31 9.75 11.89
C ILE A 151 -17.44 9.63 10.85
N PRO A 152 -17.49 8.54 10.07
CA PRO A 152 -18.37 8.48 8.90
C PRO A 152 -19.87 8.47 9.25
N LEU A 153 -20.24 7.99 10.44
CA LEU A 153 -21.64 7.85 10.87
C LEU A 153 -22.08 8.94 11.87
N GLY A 154 -21.20 9.93 12.12
CA GLY A 154 -21.45 10.94 13.15
C GLY A 154 -21.27 10.42 14.58
N VAL A 155 -21.53 11.28 15.57
CA VAL A 155 -21.44 10.97 16.98
C VAL A 155 -22.79 11.20 17.64
N GLY A 156 -23.29 10.20 18.34
CA GLY A 156 -24.55 10.30 19.13
C GLY A 156 -24.39 9.71 20.51
N GLY A 157 -25.37 9.95 21.37
CA GLY A 157 -25.44 9.40 22.73
C GLY A 157 -25.42 10.46 23.84
N SER A 158 -24.96 10.07 25.04
CA SER A 158 -24.85 10.99 26.18
C SER A 158 -23.70 11.99 25.95
N VAL A 159 -23.72 13.11 26.69
CA VAL A 159 -22.63 14.12 26.66
C VAL A 159 -21.29 13.47 26.96
N SER A 160 -21.21 12.56 27.91
CA SER A 160 -19.98 11.84 28.24
C SER A 160 -19.49 10.93 27.08
N SER A 161 -20.44 10.28 26.39
CA SER A 161 -20.11 9.45 25.20
C SER A 161 -19.57 10.30 24.08
N VAL A 162 -20.22 11.41 23.75
CA VAL A 162 -19.75 12.35 22.70
C VAL A 162 -18.37 12.90 23.04
N LYS A 163 -18.16 13.33 24.29
CA LYS A 163 -16.86 13.81 24.74
C LYS A 163 -15.77 12.75 24.60
N ASN A 164 -16.03 11.53 25.08
CA ASN A 164 -15.06 10.44 25.01
C ASN A 164 -14.68 10.09 23.55
N THR A 165 -15.66 10.10 22.64
CA THR A 165 -15.41 9.88 21.21
C THR A 165 -14.54 11.00 20.63
N ALA A 166 -14.82 12.26 20.97
CA ALA A 166 -14.02 13.39 20.51
C ALA A 166 -12.58 13.31 21.04
N ASP A 167 -12.39 12.98 22.33
CA ASP A 167 -11.06 12.81 22.93
C ASP A 167 -10.28 11.67 22.23
N LEU A 168 -10.92 10.54 21.92
CA LEU A 168 -10.31 9.44 21.16
C LEU A 168 -9.89 9.87 19.74
N MET A 169 -10.76 10.61 19.05
CA MET A 169 -10.43 11.11 17.69
C MET A 169 -9.26 12.09 17.72
N MET A 170 -9.16 12.93 18.73
CA MET A 170 -8.00 13.82 18.89
C MET A 170 -6.71 13.04 19.13
N GLN A 171 -6.74 11.95 19.90
CA GLN A 171 -5.59 11.07 20.10
C GLN A 171 -5.19 10.38 18.78
N THR A 172 -6.16 9.83 18.06
CA THR A 172 -5.92 9.21 16.75
C THR A 172 -5.31 10.20 15.76
N ARG A 173 -5.85 11.43 15.69
CA ARG A 173 -5.30 12.50 14.84
C ARG A 173 -3.83 12.78 15.19
N GLN A 174 -3.54 12.91 16.47
CA GLN A 174 -2.18 13.17 16.94
C GLN A 174 -1.23 12.05 16.52
N GLU A 175 -1.61 10.79 16.73
CA GLU A 175 -0.82 9.61 16.37
C GLU A 175 -0.52 9.56 14.85
N LEU A 176 -1.54 9.74 14.01
CA LEU A 176 -1.36 9.72 12.56
C LEU A 176 -0.50 10.88 12.07
N ASN A 177 -0.66 12.07 12.67
CA ASN A 177 0.15 13.23 12.31
C ASN A 177 1.61 13.09 12.78
N GLU A 178 1.87 12.45 13.91
CA GLU A 178 3.22 12.11 14.36
C GLU A 178 3.91 11.12 13.41
N ILE A 179 3.17 10.10 12.92
CA ILE A 179 3.67 9.19 11.89
C ILE A 179 4.03 9.97 10.61
N LEU A 180 3.13 10.82 10.13
CA LEU A 180 3.40 11.65 8.95
C LEU A 180 4.60 12.58 9.17
N ALA A 181 4.69 13.27 10.30
CA ALA A 181 5.80 14.15 10.64
C ALA A 181 7.15 13.39 10.62
N LYS A 182 7.19 12.22 11.27
CA LYS A 182 8.36 11.33 11.30
C LYS A 182 8.88 10.98 9.91
N HIS A 183 8.00 10.62 8.99
CA HIS A 183 8.38 10.09 7.68
C HIS A 183 8.56 11.16 6.60
N THR A 184 7.89 12.30 6.73
CA THR A 184 8.02 13.44 5.79
C THR A 184 9.17 14.36 6.15
N GLY A 185 9.62 14.36 7.42
CA GLY A 185 10.59 15.31 7.95
C GLY A 185 10.00 16.70 8.22
N LYS A 186 8.67 16.85 8.14
CA LYS A 186 7.95 18.06 8.51
C LYS A 186 7.80 18.16 10.02
N ASN A 187 7.70 19.38 10.56
CA ASN A 187 7.31 19.54 11.96
C ASN A 187 5.81 19.26 12.14
N ILE A 188 5.41 18.98 13.38
CA ILE A 188 4.04 18.57 13.69
C ILE A 188 3.00 19.66 13.37
N GLU A 189 3.37 20.94 13.51
CA GLU A 189 2.49 22.08 13.21
C GLU A 189 2.24 22.20 11.70
N GLU A 190 3.23 21.92 10.86
CA GLU A 190 3.05 21.87 9.39
C GLU A 190 2.11 20.73 9.01
N VAL A 191 2.30 19.54 9.60
CA VAL A 191 1.43 18.38 9.34
C VAL A 191 0.01 18.64 9.82
N ASN A 192 -0.17 19.19 11.03
CA ASN A 192 -1.49 19.53 11.58
C ASN A 192 -2.27 20.47 10.65
N ARG A 193 -1.61 21.50 10.09
CA ARG A 193 -2.23 22.40 9.11
C ARG A 193 -2.52 21.69 7.77
N ALA A 194 -1.63 20.82 7.34
CA ALA A 194 -1.77 20.12 6.07
C ALA A 194 -2.87 19.06 6.07
N THR A 195 -3.21 18.52 7.25
CA THR A 195 -4.23 17.48 7.42
C THR A 195 -5.57 18.01 7.88
N GLU A 196 -5.72 19.31 8.19
CA GLU A 196 -6.96 19.91 8.70
C GLU A 196 -8.14 19.70 7.73
N TYR A 197 -7.87 19.72 6.43
CA TYR A 197 -8.83 19.45 5.36
C TYR A 197 -8.23 18.46 4.36
N ASN A 198 -9.06 17.98 3.43
CA ASN A 198 -8.59 17.12 2.35
C ASN A 198 -7.51 17.82 1.53
N ASN A 199 -6.28 17.40 1.68
CA ASN A 199 -5.12 17.96 1.00
C ASN A 199 -4.65 16.97 -0.09
N TYR A 200 -5.05 17.26 -1.33
CA TYR A 200 -4.66 16.50 -2.51
C TYR A 200 -3.35 17.03 -3.07
N MET A 201 -2.42 16.11 -3.29
CA MET A 201 -1.11 16.38 -3.87
C MET A 201 -0.93 15.59 -5.17
N ASP A 202 -0.40 16.23 -6.20
CA ASP A 202 0.13 15.53 -7.36
C ASP A 202 1.47 14.85 -7.02
N ALA A 203 2.05 14.13 -7.99
CA ALA A 203 3.28 13.38 -7.76
C ALA A 203 4.45 14.26 -7.33
N LYS A 204 4.58 15.47 -7.90
CA LYS A 204 5.67 16.41 -7.56
C LYS A 204 5.45 17.05 -6.19
N GLU A 205 4.21 17.41 -5.89
CA GLU A 205 3.82 17.97 -4.60
C GLU A 205 4.01 16.94 -3.47
N ALA A 206 3.69 15.65 -3.72
CA ALA A 206 3.89 14.55 -2.77
C ALA A 206 5.39 14.34 -2.45
N VAL A 207 6.27 14.43 -3.45
CA VAL A 207 7.72 14.39 -3.25
C VAL A 207 8.19 15.64 -2.48
N ALA A 208 7.73 16.83 -2.85
CA ALA A 208 8.11 18.07 -2.18
C ALA A 208 7.63 18.13 -0.72
N PHE A 209 6.48 17.53 -0.43
CA PHE A 209 5.99 17.38 0.95
C PHE A 209 6.78 16.33 1.74
N GLY A 210 7.34 15.34 1.08
CA GLY A 210 8.14 14.25 1.70
C GLY A 210 7.35 12.96 1.92
N ILE A 211 6.14 12.83 1.38
CA ILE A 211 5.35 11.59 1.44
C ILE A 211 6.06 10.46 0.69
N CYS A 212 6.70 10.78 -0.42
CA CYS A 212 7.49 9.84 -1.21
C CYS A 212 8.81 10.47 -1.65
N ASP A 213 9.66 9.68 -2.32
CA ASP A 213 11.03 10.08 -2.63
C ASP A 213 11.22 10.43 -4.10
N TRP A 214 10.54 9.73 -5.00
CA TRP A 214 10.77 9.84 -6.43
C TRP A 214 9.48 9.75 -7.26
N VAL A 215 9.38 10.60 -8.29
CA VAL A 215 8.45 10.37 -9.40
C VAL A 215 9.13 9.42 -10.37
N THR A 216 8.45 8.33 -10.78
CA THR A 216 9.01 7.32 -11.68
C THR A 216 8.01 6.90 -12.74
N ASP A 217 8.51 6.61 -13.95
CA ASP A 217 7.76 5.94 -15.02
C ASP A 217 8.03 4.41 -15.01
N ASP A 218 8.96 3.95 -14.17
CA ASP A 218 9.39 2.56 -14.06
C ASP A 218 8.80 1.92 -12.81
N LEU A 219 8.23 0.74 -12.96
CA LEU A 219 7.63 -0.08 -11.88
C LEU A 219 8.50 -1.28 -11.47
N MET A 220 9.72 -1.39 -12.02
CA MET A 220 10.61 -2.52 -11.74
C MET A 220 12.06 -2.07 -11.58
#